data_ce29451ac9e6b8d580748aa561e7d703
#
_entry.id   ce29451ac9e6b8d580748aa561e7d703
#
_cell.length_a   1.000
_cell.length_b   1.000
_cell.length_c   1.000
_cell.angle_alpha   90.00
_cell.angle_beta   90.00
_cell.angle_gamma   90.00
#
_symmetry.space_group_name_H-M   'P 1'
#
loop_
_entity.id
_entity.type
_entity.pdbx_description
1 polymer ?
#
loop_
_entity_poly.entity_id
_entity_poly.type
_entity_poly.pdbx_seq_one_letter_code
_entity_poly.pdbx_strand_id
1 'polypeptide(L)'
;MCIRDRYETIVIDAQYFTKKDIEQLHENGTTVYTYLNIGSIENFREYYTDYEELAIGSYEHWDEEKWVDAASPDWQRFIMQLARELYEKDVDGFFIDNCDVYYYAPRKDIFDGLTVILQYIMTLGKEVIINGGDTYVTEYKERYGTIDPIMTGVNQETVWSHIDFAKGTFNEQNREEREYFCGYLESCKADGMEVYLLEYTANRKLIRKIEKYCRKQGFHFYISDSLELE
;
A
#
# COMPACT_ATOMS: atom_id res chain seq x y z
N MET A 1 -23.17 -4.10 15.01
CA MET A 1 -22.95 -3.62 13.64
C MET A 1 -21.45 -3.44 13.53
N CYS A 2 -20.77 -4.29 12.78
CA CYS A 2 -19.33 -4.22 12.64
C CYS A 2 -18.96 -3.00 11.78
N ILE A 3 -17.84 -2.34 12.04
CA ILE A 3 -17.35 -1.19 11.25
C ILE A 3 -17.24 -1.56 9.78
N ARG A 4 -16.87 -2.81 9.49
CA ARG A 4 -16.76 -3.40 8.14
C ARG A 4 -18.04 -3.30 7.29
N ASP A 5 -19.22 -3.25 7.92
CA ASP A 5 -20.52 -3.17 7.22
C ASP A 5 -20.84 -1.75 6.70
N ARG A 6 -19.94 -0.78 6.87
CA ARG A 6 -20.18 0.63 6.52
C ARG A 6 -19.51 1.08 5.23
N TYR A 7 -18.56 0.30 4.73
CA TYR A 7 -17.74 0.69 3.59
C TYR A 7 -18.01 -0.22 2.39
N GLU A 8 -18.06 0.39 1.22
CA GLU A 8 -18.17 -0.33 -0.05
C GLU A 8 -16.86 -1.05 -0.40
N THR A 9 -15.72 -0.52 0.06
CA THR A 9 -14.39 -1.09 -0.15
C THR A 9 -13.61 -1.07 1.15
N ILE A 10 -12.97 -2.18 1.48
CA ILE A 10 -12.12 -2.31 2.67
C ILE A 10 -10.79 -2.96 2.31
N VAL A 11 -9.75 -2.59 3.06
CA VAL A 11 -8.47 -3.30 3.10
C VAL A 11 -8.40 -4.06 4.42
N ILE A 12 -8.13 -5.35 4.35
CA ILE A 12 -7.96 -6.21 5.53
C ILE A 12 -6.69 -7.04 5.40
N ASP A 13 -6.15 -7.48 6.51
CA ASP A 13 -5.13 -8.53 6.47
C ASP A 13 -5.80 -9.91 6.37
N ALA A 14 -6.01 -10.36 5.14
CA ALA A 14 -6.72 -11.61 4.87
C ALA A 14 -5.95 -12.86 5.31
N GLN A 15 -4.72 -12.74 5.81
CA GLN A 15 -4.02 -13.86 6.47
C GLN A 15 -4.84 -14.37 7.67
N TYR A 16 -5.51 -13.47 8.39
CA TYR A 16 -6.32 -13.77 9.57
C TYR A 16 -7.79 -14.11 9.27
N PHE A 17 -8.16 -14.21 7.99
CA PHE A 17 -9.54 -14.48 7.56
C PHE A 17 -9.61 -15.80 6.78
N THR A 18 -10.74 -16.49 6.91
CA THR A 18 -11.06 -17.64 6.06
C THR A 18 -11.73 -17.18 4.79
N LYS A 19 -11.76 -18.04 3.76
CA LYS A 19 -12.54 -17.79 2.54
C LYS A 19 -14.01 -17.49 2.85
N LYS A 20 -14.60 -18.18 3.82
CA LYS A 20 -15.99 -17.96 4.24
C LYS A 20 -16.21 -16.56 4.83
N ASP A 21 -15.23 -16.02 5.54
CA ASP A 21 -15.31 -14.65 6.07
C ASP A 21 -15.33 -13.63 4.92
N ILE A 22 -14.53 -13.87 3.87
CA ILE A 22 -14.53 -13.03 2.66
C ILE A 22 -15.87 -13.14 1.91
N GLU A 23 -16.40 -14.36 1.73
CA GLU A 23 -17.72 -14.57 1.13
C GLU A 23 -18.82 -13.79 1.88
N GLN A 24 -18.79 -13.75 3.21
CA GLN A 24 -19.75 -12.97 4.00
C GLN A 24 -19.63 -11.45 3.77
N LEU A 25 -18.41 -10.95 3.55
CA LEU A 25 -18.19 -9.54 3.20
C LEU A 25 -18.75 -9.22 1.82
N HIS A 26 -18.56 -10.12 0.85
CA HIS A 26 -19.14 -10.00 -0.49
C HIS A 26 -20.67 -10.05 -0.48
N GLU A 27 -21.29 -10.91 0.35
CA GLU A 27 -22.75 -10.97 0.51
C GLU A 27 -23.34 -9.62 1.00
N ASN A 28 -22.55 -8.83 1.73
CA ASN A 28 -22.90 -7.48 2.17
C ASN A 28 -22.60 -6.39 1.11
N GLY A 29 -22.10 -6.78 -0.06
CA GLY A 29 -21.76 -5.86 -1.15
C GLY A 29 -20.41 -5.15 -0.98
N THR A 30 -19.52 -5.68 -0.11
CA THR A 30 -18.22 -5.08 0.17
C THR A 30 -17.14 -5.66 -0.75
N THR A 31 -16.39 -4.79 -1.41
CA THR A 31 -15.16 -5.13 -2.14
C THR A 31 -14.00 -5.27 -1.14
N VAL A 32 -13.25 -6.36 -1.23
CA VAL A 32 -12.24 -6.74 -0.24
C VAL A 32 -10.85 -6.79 -0.86
N TYR A 33 -10.00 -5.84 -0.49
CA TYR A 33 -8.56 -5.91 -0.79
C TYR A 33 -7.81 -6.53 0.38
N THR A 34 -6.79 -7.35 0.07
CA THR A 34 -5.91 -7.88 1.10
C THR A 34 -4.63 -7.08 1.20
N TYR A 35 -4.27 -6.68 2.42
CA TYR A 35 -2.94 -6.19 2.72
C TYR A 35 -1.89 -7.27 2.45
N LEU A 36 -0.80 -6.88 1.81
CA LEU A 36 0.37 -7.73 1.59
C LEU A 36 1.64 -6.88 1.61
N ASN A 37 2.47 -7.08 2.63
CA ASN A 37 3.76 -6.44 2.76
C ASN A 37 4.82 -7.19 1.95
N ILE A 38 5.52 -6.50 1.05
CA ILE A 38 6.53 -7.13 0.17
C ILE A 38 7.95 -6.61 0.38
N GLY A 39 8.12 -5.49 1.10
CA GLY A 39 9.41 -4.82 1.28
C GLY A 39 9.92 -4.81 2.72
N SER A 40 9.10 -5.24 3.66
CA SER A 40 9.53 -5.39 5.05
C SER A 40 8.97 -6.67 5.69
N ILE A 41 9.43 -6.97 6.89
CA ILE A 41 8.98 -8.12 7.68
C ILE A 41 8.62 -7.68 9.09
N GLU A 42 7.39 -8.00 9.53
CA GLU A 42 6.85 -7.67 10.84
C GLU A 42 7.10 -8.83 11.82
N ASN A 43 7.57 -8.50 13.03
CA ASN A 43 8.03 -9.49 14.02
C ASN A 43 6.90 -10.35 14.62
N PHE A 44 5.64 -9.95 14.45
CA PHE A 44 4.47 -10.69 14.89
C PHE A 44 3.95 -11.72 13.88
N ARG A 45 4.54 -11.77 12.69
CA ARG A 45 4.18 -12.76 11.66
C ARG A 45 4.68 -14.16 12.04
N GLU A 46 3.87 -15.17 11.79
CA GLU A 46 4.24 -16.56 12.06
C GLU A 46 5.51 -16.99 11.31
N TYR A 47 5.74 -16.41 10.13
CA TYR A 47 6.92 -16.68 9.29
C TYR A 47 8.14 -15.82 9.61
N TYR A 48 8.08 -14.96 10.64
CA TYR A 48 9.19 -14.03 10.96
C TYR A 48 10.52 -14.74 11.13
N THR A 49 10.55 -15.80 11.95
CA THR A 49 11.80 -16.53 12.25
C THR A 49 12.41 -17.25 11.05
N ASP A 50 11.60 -17.53 10.03
CA ASP A 50 12.08 -18.21 8.81
C ASP A 50 12.80 -17.24 7.86
N TYR A 51 12.52 -15.93 7.99
CA TYR A 51 13.02 -14.90 7.08
C TYR A 51 13.70 -13.71 7.76
N GLU A 52 13.83 -13.69 9.09
CA GLU A 52 14.45 -12.56 9.81
C GLU A 52 15.92 -12.31 9.40
N GLU A 53 16.63 -13.34 8.95
CA GLU A 53 18.00 -13.22 8.44
C GLU A 53 18.10 -12.41 7.14
N LEU A 54 16.98 -12.22 6.43
CA LEU A 54 16.89 -11.38 5.23
C LEU A 54 16.69 -9.89 5.55
N ALA A 55 16.59 -9.52 6.82
CA ALA A 55 16.45 -8.13 7.23
C ALA A 55 17.73 -7.33 6.89
N ILE A 56 17.52 -6.18 6.23
CA ILE A 56 18.63 -5.29 5.80
C ILE A 56 18.68 -3.99 6.58
N GLY A 57 17.73 -3.75 7.48
CA GLY A 57 17.71 -2.57 8.34
C GLY A 57 16.44 -2.42 9.14
N SER A 58 16.45 -1.49 10.11
CA SER A 58 15.29 -1.15 10.93
C SER A 58 14.35 -0.24 10.17
N TYR A 59 13.06 -0.41 10.42
CA TYR A 59 12.03 0.49 9.92
C TYR A 59 11.88 1.69 10.87
N GLU A 60 11.81 2.91 10.34
CA GLU A 60 11.69 4.10 11.18
C GLU A 60 10.24 4.22 11.72
N HIS A 61 10.09 4.52 13.00
CA HIS A 61 8.83 4.66 13.74
C HIS A 61 8.02 3.37 13.99
N TRP A 62 8.46 2.22 13.47
CA TRP A 62 7.79 0.93 13.65
C TRP A 62 8.80 -0.11 14.14
N ASP A 63 9.01 -0.17 15.46
CA ASP A 63 10.01 -1.07 16.09
C ASP A 63 9.75 -2.56 15.82
N GLU A 64 8.53 -2.89 15.41
CA GLU A 64 8.10 -4.26 15.12
C GLU A 64 8.45 -4.69 13.69
N GLU A 65 9.00 -3.79 12.87
CA GLU A 65 9.17 -3.97 11.44
C GLU A 65 10.63 -3.76 11.02
N LYS A 66 11.08 -4.53 10.04
CA LYS A 66 12.40 -4.41 9.44
C LYS A 66 12.33 -4.46 7.93
N TRP A 67 13.08 -3.61 7.26
CA TRP A 67 13.28 -3.71 5.81
C TRP A 67 13.87 -5.06 5.43
N VAL A 68 13.37 -5.68 4.37
CA VAL A 68 13.79 -7.00 3.90
C VAL A 68 14.53 -6.93 2.57
N ASP A 69 15.46 -7.85 2.34
CA ASP A 69 16.14 -8.00 1.05
C ASP A 69 15.20 -8.59 -0.01
N ALA A 70 14.41 -7.72 -0.67
CA ALA A 70 13.52 -8.13 -1.75
C ALA A 70 14.26 -8.75 -2.96
N ALA A 71 15.58 -8.62 -3.04
CA ALA A 71 16.41 -9.31 -4.03
C ALA A 71 16.52 -10.83 -3.75
N SER A 72 16.25 -11.28 -2.52
CA SER A 72 16.35 -12.68 -2.15
C SER A 72 15.34 -13.55 -2.93
N PRO A 73 15.79 -14.58 -3.66
CA PRO A 73 14.87 -15.50 -4.32
C PRO A 73 13.97 -16.28 -3.33
N ASP A 74 14.41 -16.46 -2.08
CA ASP A 74 13.62 -17.12 -1.04
C ASP A 74 12.46 -16.25 -0.62
N TRP A 75 12.70 -14.95 -0.39
CA TRP A 75 11.66 -13.97 -0.11
C TRP A 75 10.65 -13.84 -1.26
N GLN A 76 11.15 -13.72 -2.49
CA GLN A 76 10.30 -13.64 -3.68
C GLN A 76 9.37 -14.85 -3.80
N ARG A 77 9.91 -16.06 -3.65
CA ARG A 77 9.10 -17.30 -3.69
C ARG A 77 8.06 -17.34 -2.60
N PHE A 78 8.44 -16.96 -1.38
CA PHE A 78 7.54 -16.91 -0.24
C PHE A 78 6.39 -15.94 -0.48
N ILE A 79 6.67 -14.70 -0.87
CA ILE A 79 5.62 -13.68 -1.14
C ILE A 79 4.71 -14.10 -2.29
N MET A 80 5.25 -14.67 -3.36
CA MET A 80 4.43 -15.19 -4.46
C MET A 80 3.52 -16.34 -4.02
N GLN A 81 4.00 -17.22 -3.15
CA GLN A 81 3.16 -18.28 -2.57
C GLN A 81 2.08 -17.69 -1.67
N LEU A 82 2.42 -16.77 -0.77
CA LEU A 82 1.47 -16.09 0.11
C LEU A 82 0.40 -15.33 -0.69
N ALA A 83 0.81 -14.61 -1.74
CA ALA A 83 -0.15 -13.94 -2.64
C ALA A 83 -1.13 -14.93 -3.29
N ARG A 84 -0.66 -16.12 -3.68
CA ARG A 84 -1.52 -17.17 -4.21
C ARG A 84 -2.51 -17.71 -3.18
N GLU A 85 -2.05 -17.94 -1.95
CA GLU A 85 -2.90 -18.39 -0.85
C GLU A 85 -4.00 -17.36 -0.52
N LEU A 86 -3.66 -16.06 -0.55
CA LEU A 86 -4.61 -14.97 -0.39
C LEU A 86 -5.60 -14.89 -1.56
N TYR A 87 -5.13 -15.05 -2.79
CA TYR A 87 -5.97 -15.14 -3.98
C TYR A 87 -7.00 -16.27 -3.88
N GLU A 88 -6.62 -17.44 -3.36
CA GLU A 88 -7.51 -18.60 -3.19
C GLU A 88 -8.62 -18.35 -2.14
N LYS A 89 -8.47 -17.33 -1.29
CA LYS A 89 -9.53 -16.86 -0.39
C LYS A 89 -10.59 -15.99 -1.07
N ASP A 90 -10.41 -15.71 -2.38
CA ASP A 90 -11.33 -14.95 -3.23
C ASP A 90 -11.40 -13.45 -2.92
N VAL A 91 -10.28 -12.85 -2.51
CA VAL A 91 -10.16 -11.39 -2.40
C VAL A 91 -10.32 -10.71 -3.76
N ASP A 92 -10.77 -9.47 -3.81
CA ASP A 92 -10.96 -8.71 -5.04
C ASP A 92 -9.66 -8.09 -5.56
N GLY A 93 -8.72 -7.80 -4.66
CA GLY A 93 -7.43 -7.22 -5.02
C GLY A 93 -6.40 -7.30 -3.90
N PHE A 94 -5.24 -6.76 -4.20
CA PHE A 94 -4.10 -6.67 -3.31
C PHE A 94 -3.78 -5.22 -3.00
N PHE A 95 -3.57 -4.91 -1.73
CA PHE A 95 -3.03 -3.66 -1.24
C PHE A 95 -1.58 -3.93 -0.81
N ILE A 96 -0.65 -3.54 -1.68
CA ILE A 96 0.76 -3.86 -1.57
C ILE A 96 1.47 -2.77 -0.80
N ASP A 97 2.19 -3.16 0.23
CA ASP A 97 2.91 -2.23 1.08
C ASP A 97 4.43 -2.39 0.97
N ASN A 98 5.13 -1.29 1.30
CA ASN A 98 6.58 -1.24 1.46
C ASN A 98 7.42 -1.47 0.19
N CYS A 99 6.90 -1.06 -1.00
CA CYS A 99 7.79 -0.86 -2.14
C CYS A 99 8.88 0.21 -1.85
N ASP A 100 8.72 0.97 -0.77
CA ASP A 100 9.67 1.94 -0.23
C ASP A 100 10.99 1.33 0.25
N VAL A 101 11.09 0.01 0.35
CA VAL A 101 12.38 -0.67 0.52
C VAL A 101 13.37 -0.28 -0.58
N TYR A 102 12.87 0.07 -1.79
CA TYR A 102 13.72 0.59 -2.85
C TYR A 102 14.24 2.01 -2.57
N TYR A 103 13.44 2.86 -1.92
CA TYR A 103 13.93 4.16 -1.42
C TYR A 103 14.97 3.99 -0.32
N TYR A 104 14.74 3.06 0.63
CA TYR A 104 15.69 2.75 1.70
C TYR A 104 16.99 2.16 1.17
N ALA A 105 16.93 1.24 0.22
CA ALA A 105 18.08 0.57 -0.40
C ALA A 105 17.96 0.61 -1.93
N PRO A 106 18.40 1.71 -2.60
CA PRO A 106 18.20 1.93 -4.04
C PRO A 106 19.18 1.09 -4.88
N ARG A 107 19.11 -0.21 -4.73
CA ARG A 107 19.89 -1.21 -5.44
C ARG A 107 19.10 -1.79 -6.60
N LYS A 108 19.80 -2.05 -7.71
CA LYS A 108 19.18 -2.65 -8.91
C LYS A 108 18.51 -4.00 -8.60
N ASP A 109 19.13 -4.83 -7.78
CA ASP A 109 18.62 -6.16 -7.43
C ASP A 109 17.35 -6.08 -6.56
N ILE A 110 17.23 -5.09 -5.67
CA ILE A 110 15.97 -4.80 -4.94
C ILE A 110 14.88 -4.37 -5.91
N PHE A 111 15.19 -3.46 -6.85
CA PHE A 111 14.26 -3.04 -7.90
C PHE A 111 13.76 -4.24 -8.73
N ASP A 112 14.69 -5.07 -9.19
CA ASP A 112 14.36 -6.26 -9.98
C ASP A 112 13.51 -7.25 -9.18
N GLY A 113 13.80 -7.44 -7.88
CA GLY A 113 13.06 -8.31 -6.98
C GLY A 113 11.62 -7.86 -6.75
N LEU A 114 11.41 -6.58 -6.46
CA LEU A 114 10.06 -5.99 -6.37
C LEU A 114 9.30 -6.17 -7.70
N THR A 115 9.98 -5.94 -8.82
CA THR A 115 9.39 -6.10 -10.15
C THR A 115 8.92 -7.54 -10.38
N VAL A 116 9.72 -8.54 -10.02
CA VAL A 116 9.36 -9.96 -10.13
C VAL A 116 8.13 -10.29 -9.30
N ILE A 117 8.09 -9.82 -8.05
CA ILE A 117 6.94 -10.05 -7.15
C ILE A 117 5.67 -9.42 -7.72
N LEU A 118 5.71 -8.13 -8.07
CA LEU A 118 4.54 -7.39 -8.54
C LEU A 118 4.01 -7.93 -9.86
N GLN A 119 4.89 -8.22 -10.82
CA GLN A 119 4.47 -8.83 -12.09
C GLN A 119 3.82 -10.20 -11.88
N TYR A 120 4.31 -11.01 -10.94
CA TYR A 120 3.64 -12.26 -10.58
C TYR A 120 2.23 -12.01 -10.01
N ILE A 121 2.08 -11.08 -9.07
CA ILE A 121 0.77 -10.74 -8.47
C ILE A 121 -0.20 -10.27 -9.56
N MET A 122 0.25 -9.44 -10.49
CA MET A 122 -0.55 -9.00 -11.65
C MET A 122 -1.04 -10.18 -12.51
N THR A 123 -0.27 -11.29 -12.61
CA THR A 123 -0.73 -12.50 -13.34
C THR A 123 -1.93 -13.19 -12.69
N LEU A 124 -2.23 -12.92 -11.44
CA LEU A 124 -3.41 -13.45 -10.75
C LEU A 124 -4.72 -12.81 -11.24
N GLY A 125 -4.64 -11.71 -12.02
CA GLY A 125 -5.79 -11.07 -12.67
C GLY A 125 -6.72 -10.34 -11.71
N LYS A 126 -6.22 -9.96 -10.54
CA LYS A 126 -6.91 -9.12 -9.55
C LYS A 126 -6.32 -7.71 -9.58
N GLU A 127 -7.01 -6.74 -8.98
CA GLU A 127 -6.50 -5.39 -8.84
C GLU A 127 -5.28 -5.36 -7.88
N VAL A 128 -4.31 -4.51 -8.19
CA VAL A 128 -3.08 -4.34 -7.41
C VAL A 128 -2.87 -2.85 -7.13
N ILE A 129 -3.05 -2.46 -5.88
CA ILE A 129 -2.85 -1.10 -5.40
C ILE A 129 -1.53 -1.07 -4.63
N ILE A 130 -0.59 -0.24 -5.05
CA ILE A 130 0.66 -0.01 -4.31
C ILE A 130 0.42 1.15 -3.32
N ASN A 131 0.74 0.92 -2.04
CA ASN A 131 0.76 1.94 -1.00
C ASN A 131 2.15 2.57 -0.91
N GLY A 132 2.24 3.90 -1.08
CA GLY A 132 3.54 4.57 -1.18
C GLY A 132 4.33 4.17 -2.43
N GLY A 133 5.62 3.89 -2.26
CA GLY A 133 6.50 3.35 -3.30
C GLY A 133 6.76 4.27 -4.49
N ASP A 134 6.54 5.57 -4.33
CA ASP A 134 6.65 6.57 -5.40
C ASP A 134 8.01 6.54 -6.11
N THR A 135 9.09 6.35 -5.37
CA THR A 135 10.45 6.24 -5.91
C THR A 135 10.59 5.01 -6.82
N TYR A 136 10.06 3.86 -6.39
CA TYR A 136 10.10 2.63 -7.19
C TYR A 136 9.22 2.75 -8.44
N VAL A 137 7.99 3.23 -8.31
CA VAL A 137 7.03 3.37 -9.41
C VAL A 137 7.53 4.38 -10.45
N THR A 138 8.09 5.51 -10.00
CA THR A 138 8.68 6.53 -10.89
C THR A 138 9.84 5.95 -11.69
N GLU A 139 10.78 5.28 -11.01
CA GLU A 139 11.91 4.62 -11.66
C GLU A 139 11.46 3.55 -12.66
N TYR A 140 10.41 2.77 -12.30
CA TYR A 140 9.84 1.77 -13.21
C TYR A 140 9.29 2.42 -14.48
N LYS A 141 8.53 3.50 -14.34
CA LYS A 141 7.99 4.27 -15.48
C LYS A 141 9.10 4.84 -16.36
N GLU A 142 10.16 5.37 -15.74
CA GLU A 142 11.31 5.92 -16.49
C GLU A 142 12.03 4.84 -17.30
N ARG A 143 12.17 3.62 -16.76
CA ARG A 143 12.84 2.50 -17.44
C ARG A 143 12.01 1.86 -18.54
N TYR A 144 10.69 1.72 -18.33
CA TYR A 144 9.84 0.89 -19.20
C TYR A 144 8.74 1.67 -19.95
N GLY A 145 8.52 2.94 -19.61
CA GLY A 145 7.56 3.81 -20.28
C GLY A 145 6.10 3.58 -19.89
N THR A 146 5.80 2.60 -19.04
CA THR A 146 4.47 2.26 -18.53
C THR A 146 4.55 1.66 -17.15
N ILE A 147 3.47 1.73 -16.37
CA ILE A 147 3.34 1.10 -15.04
C ILE A 147 2.28 0.00 -14.98
N ASP A 148 1.53 -0.20 -16.06
CA ASP A 148 0.48 -1.25 -16.15
C ASP A 148 0.95 -2.66 -15.77
N PRO A 149 2.22 -3.08 -16.03
CA PRO A 149 2.66 -4.42 -15.66
C PRO A 149 2.85 -4.67 -14.18
N ILE A 150 2.82 -3.63 -13.32
CA ILE A 150 3.13 -3.76 -11.90
C ILE A 150 2.00 -3.32 -10.97
N MET A 151 1.00 -2.59 -11.47
CA MET A 151 -0.12 -2.11 -10.64
C MET A 151 -1.33 -1.71 -11.47
N THR A 152 -2.49 -1.62 -10.82
CA THR A 152 -3.74 -1.06 -11.34
C THR A 152 -4.14 0.22 -10.62
N GLY A 153 -3.55 0.49 -9.47
CA GLY A 153 -3.82 1.67 -8.67
C GLY A 153 -2.70 2.01 -7.69
N VAL A 154 -2.78 3.20 -7.13
CA VAL A 154 -1.86 3.71 -6.11
C VAL A 154 -2.64 4.29 -4.95
N ASN A 155 -2.20 3.98 -3.73
CA ASN A 155 -2.58 4.72 -2.53
C ASN A 155 -1.38 5.54 -2.05
N GLN A 156 -1.62 6.76 -1.63
CA GLN A 156 -0.59 7.58 -1.00
C GLN A 156 -1.13 8.15 0.31
N GLU A 157 -0.35 7.97 1.34
CA GLU A 157 -0.65 8.52 2.66
C GLU A 157 -0.06 9.92 2.82
N THR A 158 -0.71 10.74 3.65
CA THR A 158 -0.18 12.03 4.13
C THR A 158 0.24 13.02 3.04
N VAL A 159 -0.52 13.07 1.94
CA VAL A 159 -0.28 14.05 0.86
C VAL A 159 -0.58 15.48 1.31
N TRP A 160 -1.68 15.68 2.05
CA TRP A 160 -2.13 16.97 2.58
C TRP A 160 -1.93 17.09 4.07
N SER A 161 -1.95 15.99 4.80
CA SER A 161 -1.67 15.90 6.22
C SER A 161 -0.21 15.49 6.48
N HIS A 162 0.25 15.68 7.70
CA HIS A 162 1.57 15.24 8.18
C HIS A 162 1.42 14.68 9.58
N ILE A 163 2.03 13.53 9.83
CA ILE A 163 2.06 12.87 11.15
C ILE A 163 3.34 13.30 11.88
N ASP A 164 3.17 14.01 13.01
CA ASP A 164 4.27 14.24 13.94
C ASP A 164 4.30 13.12 14.97
N PHE A 165 5.03 12.05 14.65
CA PHE A 165 5.13 10.86 15.51
C PHE A 165 5.68 11.19 16.91
N ALA A 166 6.58 12.18 17.02
CA ALA A 166 7.15 12.58 18.30
C ALA A 166 6.11 13.23 19.24
N LYS A 167 5.10 13.89 18.69
CA LYS A 167 4.04 14.56 19.44
C LYS A 167 2.71 13.84 19.38
N GLY A 168 2.56 12.82 18.53
CA GLY A 168 1.29 12.14 18.29
C GLY A 168 0.22 13.09 17.73
N THR A 169 0.58 14.01 16.84
CA THR A 169 -0.33 15.02 16.30
C THR A 169 -0.33 15.01 14.77
N PHE A 170 -1.49 15.40 14.21
CA PHE A 170 -1.68 15.57 12.79
C PHE A 170 -1.66 17.04 12.41
N ASN A 171 -0.83 17.40 11.45
CA ASN A 171 -0.63 18.76 10.97
C ASN A 171 -0.93 18.84 9.45
N GLU A 172 -0.95 20.05 8.90
CA GLU A 172 -0.97 20.24 7.44
C GLU A 172 0.43 19.96 6.87
N GLN A 173 0.50 19.19 5.78
CA GLN A 173 1.75 18.87 5.08
C GLN A 173 2.42 20.15 4.55
N ASN A 174 3.74 20.18 4.53
CA ASN A 174 4.48 21.26 3.90
C ASN A 174 4.16 21.35 2.40
N ARG A 175 4.42 22.52 1.82
CA ARG A 175 4.02 22.79 0.45
C ARG A 175 4.79 21.94 -0.57
N GLU A 176 6.08 21.76 -0.36
CA GLU A 176 6.98 21.07 -1.29
C GLU A 176 6.62 19.60 -1.41
N GLU A 177 6.50 18.90 -0.30
CA GLU A 177 6.06 17.49 -0.24
C GLU A 177 4.67 17.32 -0.85
N ARG A 178 3.73 18.18 -0.50
CA ARG A 178 2.39 18.12 -1.06
C ARG A 178 2.39 18.30 -2.57
N GLU A 179 3.13 19.27 -3.12
CA GLU A 179 3.22 19.51 -4.57
C GLU A 179 3.89 18.31 -5.27
N TYR A 180 4.88 17.70 -4.65
CA TYR A 180 5.54 16.48 -5.15
C TYR A 180 4.53 15.33 -5.26
N PHE A 181 3.88 14.94 -4.18
CA PHE A 181 2.94 13.82 -4.19
C PHE A 181 1.70 14.11 -5.05
N CYS A 182 1.19 15.33 -5.08
CA CYS A 182 0.12 15.69 -6.02
C CYS A 182 0.54 15.45 -7.48
N GLY A 183 1.75 15.86 -7.85
CA GLY A 183 2.30 15.64 -9.19
C GLY A 183 2.46 14.16 -9.53
N TYR A 184 2.98 13.36 -8.60
CA TYR A 184 3.10 11.91 -8.73
C TYR A 184 1.73 11.24 -8.97
N LEU A 185 0.75 11.54 -8.12
CA LEU A 185 -0.60 10.95 -8.21
C LEU A 185 -1.34 11.38 -9.50
N GLU A 186 -1.21 12.64 -9.90
CA GLU A 186 -1.77 13.13 -11.16
C GLU A 186 -1.12 12.44 -12.38
N SER A 187 0.18 12.11 -12.28
CA SER A 187 0.87 11.31 -13.31
C SER A 187 0.36 9.87 -13.35
N CYS A 188 0.17 9.21 -12.21
CA CYS A 188 -0.41 7.87 -12.16
C CYS A 188 -1.84 7.85 -12.73
N LYS A 189 -2.67 8.86 -12.39
CA LYS A 189 -4.02 8.98 -12.96
C LYS A 189 -4.00 9.17 -14.47
N ALA A 190 -3.07 9.94 -14.98
CA ALA A 190 -2.90 10.15 -16.44
C ALA A 190 -2.49 8.85 -17.17
N ASP A 191 -1.81 7.95 -16.48
CA ASP A 191 -1.48 6.60 -16.96
C ASP A 191 -2.64 5.59 -16.83
N GLY A 192 -3.81 6.03 -16.33
CA GLY A 192 -5.00 5.19 -16.21
C GLY A 192 -5.16 4.47 -14.89
N MET A 193 -4.30 4.73 -13.91
CA MET A 193 -4.39 4.09 -12.60
C MET A 193 -5.54 4.63 -11.75
N GLU A 194 -6.11 3.79 -10.91
CA GLU A 194 -6.95 4.28 -9.83
C GLU A 194 -6.11 4.89 -8.73
N VAL A 195 -6.59 6.00 -8.16
CA VAL A 195 -5.82 6.78 -7.17
C VAL A 195 -6.60 6.91 -5.88
N TYR A 196 -5.95 6.57 -4.79
CA TYR A 196 -6.47 6.61 -3.44
C TYR A 196 -5.57 7.50 -2.57
N LEU A 197 -6.18 8.24 -1.65
CA LEU A 197 -5.48 9.00 -0.61
C LEU A 197 -5.93 8.54 0.77
N LEU A 198 -4.97 8.33 1.65
CA LEU A 198 -5.19 8.13 3.07
C LEU A 198 -4.63 9.32 3.84
N GLU A 199 -5.49 10.04 4.54
CA GLU A 199 -5.12 11.28 5.21
C GLU A 199 -5.47 11.22 6.69
N TYR A 200 -4.66 11.87 7.50
CA TYR A 200 -4.83 11.86 8.97
C TYR A 200 -5.06 13.28 9.48
N THR A 201 -6.31 13.61 9.81
CA THR A 201 -6.63 14.94 10.35
C THR A 201 -8.05 15.04 10.91
N ALA A 202 -8.21 15.78 12.01
CA ALA A 202 -9.49 16.27 12.52
C ALA A 202 -9.77 17.74 12.11
N ASN A 203 -8.86 18.39 11.38
CA ASN A 203 -9.00 19.78 11.00
C ASN A 203 -10.01 19.97 9.86
N ARG A 204 -11.19 20.48 10.18
CA ARG A 204 -12.28 20.69 9.22
C ARG A 204 -11.92 21.53 7.99
N LYS A 205 -10.95 22.45 8.10
CA LYS A 205 -10.50 23.25 6.95
C LYS A 205 -9.63 22.41 6.02
N LEU A 206 -8.76 21.59 6.58
CA LEU A 206 -7.91 20.69 5.82
C LEU A 206 -8.75 19.61 5.15
N ILE A 207 -9.69 18.98 5.86
CA ILE A 207 -10.65 18.01 5.31
C ILE A 207 -11.33 18.56 4.04
N ARG A 208 -11.86 19.80 4.10
CA ARG A 208 -12.51 20.43 2.93
C ARG A 208 -11.56 20.65 1.75
N LYS A 209 -10.27 20.92 2.01
CA LYS A 209 -9.26 21.06 0.95
C LYS A 209 -9.02 19.70 0.27
N ILE A 210 -8.83 18.65 1.06
CA ILE A 210 -8.62 17.27 0.59
C ILE A 210 -9.81 16.82 -0.25
N GLU A 211 -11.03 16.90 0.30
CA GLU A 211 -12.24 16.53 -0.43
C GLU A 211 -12.39 17.27 -1.76
N LYS A 212 -12.14 18.58 -1.76
CA LYS A 212 -12.23 19.40 -2.98
C LYS A 212 -11.21 18.97 -4.03
N TYR A 213 -9.98 18.67 -3.59
CA TYR A 213 -8.91 18.23 -4.48
C TYR A 213 -9.24 16.85 -5.06
N CYS A 214 -9.56 15.87 -4.22
CA CYS A 214 -9.85 14.51 -4.65
C CYS A 214 -11.05 14.45 -5.60
N ARG A 215 -12.14 15.16 -5.29
CA ARG A 215 -13.30 15.24 -6.20
C ARG A 215 -12.97 15.89 -7.54
N LYS A 216 -12.09 16.89 -7.56
CA LYS A 216 -11.66 17.54 -8.81
C LYS A 216 -10.83 16.60 -9.69
N GLN A 217 -9.98 15.78 -9.06
CA GLN A 217 -9.09 14.85 -9.76
C GLN A 217 -9.73 13.49 -10.05
N GLY A 218 -10.90 13.20 -9.46
CA GLY A 218 -11.53 11.88 -9.54
C GLY A 218 -10.77 10.83 -8.72
N PHE A 219 -10.21 11.24 -7.59
CA PHE A 219 -9.48 10.37 -6.67
C PHE A 219 -10.41 9.87 -5.55
N HIS A 220 -10.19 8.65 -5.11
CA HIS A 220 -10.76 8.12 -3.88
C HIS A 220 -10.01 8.66 -2.67
N PHE A 221 -10.66 8.76 -1.52
CA PHE A 221 -9.98 9.19 -0.31
C PHE A 221 -10.65 8.64 0.95
N TYR A 222 -9.83 8.42 1.96
CA TYR A 222 -10.25 8.17 3.32
C TYR A 222 -9.53 9.14 4.25
N ILE A 223 -10.24 9.70 5.24
CA ILE A 223 -9.68 10.64 6.22
C ILE A 223 -9.96 10.10 7.61
N SER A 224 -8.89 9.77 8.33
CA SER A 224 -8.94 9.31 9.71
C SER A 224 -8.53 10.44 10.67
N ASP A 225 -9.03 10.41 11.88
CA ASP A 225 -8.57 11.25 12.99
C ASP A 225 -7.67 10.47 13.99
N SER A 226 -7.36 9.21 13.66
CA SER A 226 -6.43 8.35 14.40
C SER A 226 -5.58 7.51 13.46
N LEU A 227 -4.47 6.94 13.97
CA LEU A 227 -3.66 5.94 13.25
C LEU A 227 -4.28 4.54 13.29
N GLU A 228 -5.23 4.33 14.20
CA GLU A 228 -6.02 3.10 14.24
C GLU A 228 -7.10 3.23 13.15
N LEU A 229 -6.86 2.62 12.01
CA LEU A 229 -7.75 2.63 10.84
C LEU A 229 -8.96 1.70 11.08
N GLU A 230 -9.90 2.16 11.92
CA GLU A 230 -11.12 1.43 12.28
C GLU A 230 -12.33 1.77 11.41
#